data_4e16ae8ad991274ba246f5191089a091
#
_entry.id   4e16ae8ad991274ba246f5191089a091
#
_cell.length_a   1.000
_cell.length_b   1.000
_cell.length_c   1.000
_cell.angle_alpha   90.00
_cell.angle_beta   90.00
_cell.angle_gamma   90.00
#
_symmetry.space_group_name_H-M   'P 1'
#
loop_
_entity.id
_entity.type
_entity.pdbx_description
1 polymer ?
#
loop_
_entity_poly.entity_id
_entity_poly.type
_entity_poly.pdbx_seq_one_letter_code
_entity_poly.pdbx_strand_id
1 'polypeptide(L)'
;MDLGDRATTLTFLLRDRDSRFTRGFDAVFAAEGIRILTSPPRAPRANAICERMIGTLRRELLDRIMIANERHLRQVLTIYLHHFNEARPHRALAQLTPTQVETQPPHVINLVDYRVHRRPILDGLTSEYQIAA
;
A
#
# COMPACT_ATOMS: atom_id res chain seq x y z
N MET A 1 -6.84 19.40 11.94
CA MET A 1 -6.41 18.83 10.66
C MET A 1 -7.49 19.17 9.66
N ASP A 2 -7.23 20.10 8.79
CA ASP A 2 -8.24 20.61 7.87
C ASP A 2 -8.37 19.66 6.67
N LEU A 3 -9.51 18.97 6.57
CA LEU A 3 -9.86 18.13 5.43
C LEU A 3 -10.26 18.98 4.21
N GLY A 4 -10.48 20.30 4.41
CA GLY A 4 -11.05 21.20 3.42
C GLY A 4 -10.27 21.21 2.09
N ASP A 5 -8.97 21.43 2.13
CA ASP A 5 -8.15 21.53 0.89
C ASP A 5 -7.96 20.21 0.17
N ARG A 6 -8.23 19.07 0.84
CA ARG A 6 -8.08 17.72 0.28
C ARG A 6 -9.39 17.09 -0.15
N ALA A 7 -10.51 17.53 0.43
CA ALA A 7 -11.84 17.06 0.04
C ALA A 7 -12.08 17.27 -1.47
N THR A 8 -11.55 18.35 -2.02
CA THR A 8 -11.67 18.69 -3.45
C THR A 8 -11.00 17.68 -4.39
N THR A 9 -10.06 16.89 -3.90
CA THR A 9 -9.37 15.86 -4.70
C THR A 9 -9.97 14.47 -4.56
N LEU A 10 -10.85 14.27 -3.57
CA LEU A 10 -11.48 12.98 -3.31
C LEU A 10 -12.76 12.84 -4.11
N THR A 11 -12.84 11.83 -4.96
CA THR A 11 -14.03 11.54 -5.76
C THR A 11 -14.92 10.50 -5.09
N PHE A 12 -14.32 9.56 -4.36
CA PHE A 12 -15.04 8.44 -3.75
C PHE A 12 -14.56 8.18 -2.33
N LEU A 13 -15.49 7.81 -1.45
CA LEU A 13 -15.21 7.21 -0.16
C LEU A 13 -15.73 5.77 -0.15
N LEU A 14 -14.82 4.80 -0.13
CA LEU A 14 -15.18 3.40 0.04
C LEU A 14 -15.24 3.06 1.53
N ARG A 15 -16.37 2.51 1.98
CA ARG A 15 -16.54 2.05 3.35
C ARG A 15 -17.26 0.70 3.41
N ASP A 16 -17.13 0.01 4.50
CA ASP A 16 -17.93 -1.18 4.80
C ASP A 16 -19.34 -0.79 5.26
N ARG A 17 -20.15 -1.79 5.65
CA ARG A 17 -21.52 -1.61 6.14
C ARG A 17 -21.61 -1.62 7.66
N ASP A 18 -20.52 -1.27 8.35
CA ASP A 18 -20.54 -1.17 9.82
C ASP A 18 -21.56 -0.12 10.27
N SER A 19 -22.31 -0.44 11.31
CA SER A 19 -23.33 0.43 11.90
C SER A 19 -22.78 1.74 12.45
N ARG A 20 -21.48 1.84 12.67
CA ARG A 20 -20.78 3.08 13.06
C ARG A 20 -20.85 4.16 11.98
N PHE A 21 -20.97 3.77 10.73
CA PHE A 21 -21.15 4.71 9.62
C PHE A 21 -22.64 5.05 9.45
N THR A 22 -23.07 6.07 10.17
CA THR A 22 -24.46 6.55 10.17
C THR A 22 -24.81 7.31 8.89
N ARG A 23 -26.10 7.55 8.65
CA ARG A 23 -26.55 8.43 7.55
C ARG A 23 -25.97 9.84 7.67
N GLY A 24 -25.77 10.35 8.91
CA GLY A 24 -25.13 11.63 9.14
C GLY A 24 -23.66 11.65 8.69
N PHE A 25 -22.94 10.56 8.90
CA PHE A 25 -21.58 10.40 8.38
C PHE A 25 -21.56 10.51 6.85
N ASP A 26 -22.43 9.78 6.17
CA ASP A 26 -22.51 9.82 4.70
C ASP A 26 -22.87 11.21 4.18
N ALA A 27 -23.80 11.91 4.85
CA ALA A 27 -24.25 13.24 4.45
C ALA A 27 -23.13 14.29 4.47
N VAL A 28 -22.18 14.20 5.42
CA VAL A 28 -21.03 15.10 5.49
C VAL A 28 -20.16 14.98 4.23
N PHE A 29 -19.85 13.77 3.81
CA PHE A 29 -19.02 13.55 2.61
C PHE A 29 -19.78 13.86 1.31
N ALA A 30 -21.07 13.54 1.28
CA ALA A 30 -21.92 13.87 0.14
C ALA A 30 -22.04 15.38 -0.09
N ALA A 31 -22.08 16.18 0.99
CA ALA A 31 -22.10 17.65 0.91
C ALA A 31 -20.81 18.22 0.27
N GLU A 32 -19.68 17.53 0.40
CA GLU A 32 -18.41 17.87 -0.23
C GLU A 32 -18.26 17.27 -1.66
N GLY A 33 -19.34 16.72 -2.23
CA GLY A 33 -19.32 16.13 -3.57
C GLY A 33 -18.65 14.74 -3.63
N ILE A 34 -18.33 14.13 -2.51
CA ILE A 34 -17.68 12.83 -2.44
C ILE A 34 -18.73 11.73 -2.53
N ARG A 35 -18.61 10.84 -3.49
CA ARG A 35 -19.52 9.70 -3.66
C ARG A 35 -19.20 8.58 -2.67
N ILE A 36 -20.20 8.15 -1.91
CA ILE A 36 -20.06 7.03 -0.98
C ILE A 36 -20.25 5.71 -1.74
N LEU A 37 -19.23 4.87 -1.69
CA LEU A 37 -19.29 3.50 -2.17
C LEU A 37 -19.29 2.56 -0.97
N THR A 38 -20.34 1.78 -0.82
CA THR A 38 -20.38 0.74 0.21
C THR A 38 -19.95 -0.60 -0.36
N SER A 39 -19.14 -1.34 0.38
CA SER A 39 -18.78 -2.71 -0.01
C SER A 39 -20.05 -3.54 -0.24
N PRO A 40 -20.06 -4.44 -1.26
CA PRO A 40 -21.20 -5.29 -1.53
C PRO A 40 -21.61 -6.11 -0.28
N PRO A 41 -22.91 -6.34 -0.05
CA PRO A 41 -23.34 -7.21 1.05
C PRO A 41 -22.72 -8.59 0.89
N ARG A 42 -22.25 -9.15 1.98
CA ARG A 42 -21.64 -10.50 2.00
C ARG A 42 -20.45 -10.68 1.05
N ALA A 43 -19.63 -9.62 0.85
CA ALA A 43 -18.39 -9.70 0.10
C ALA A 43 -17.16 -9.82 1.03
N PRO A 44 -16.99 -10.94 1.74
CA PRO A 44 -15.89 -11.13 2.69
C PRO A 44 -14.51 -11.06 1.99
N ARG A 45 -14.45 -11.39 0.69
CA ARG A 45 -13.20 -11.33 -0.08
C ARG A 45 -12.66 -9.91 -0.25
N ALA A 46 -13.53 -8.92 -0.48
CA ALA A 46 -13.10 -7.53 -0.63
C ALA A 46 -12.49 -7.00 0.67
N ASN A 47 -13.16 -7.23 1.80
CA ASN A 47 -12.64 -6.86 3.12
C ASN A 47 -11.37 -7.64 3.47
N ALA A 48 -11.30 -8.94 3.16
CA ALA A 48 -10.13 -9.75 3.42
C ALA A 48 -8.88 -9.27 2.67
N ILE A 49 -9.01 -8.71 1.47
CA ILE A 49 -7.88 -8.11 0.73
C ILE A 49 -7.38 -6.85 1.47
N CYS A 50 -8.29 -5.95 1.85
CA CYS A 50 -7.94 -4.75 2.62
C CYS A 50 -7.31 -5.10 3.98
N GLU A 51 -7.90 -6.02 4.72
CA GLU A 51 -7.36 -6.49 6.01
C GLU A 51 -5.97 -7.11 5.87
N ARG A 52 -5.75 -7.90 4.82
CA ARG A 52 -4.44 -8.48 4.52
C ARG A 52 -3.41 -7.39 4.22
N MET A 53 -3.76 -6.39 3.40
CA MET A 53 -2.86 -5.29 3.08
C MET A 53 -2.53 -4.46 4.33
N ILE A 54 -3.53 -4.09 5.12
CA ILE A 54 -3.34 -3.38 6.39
C ILE A 54 -2.49 -4.22 7.35
N GLY A 55 -2.78 -5.52 7.48
CA GLY A 55 -2.00 -6.43 8.30
C GLY A 55 -0.54 -6.54 7.85
N THR A 56 -0.28 -6.50 6.55
CA THR A 56 1.07 -6.48 5.99
C THR A 56 1.80 -5.18 6.33
N LEU A 57 1.16 -4.03 6.08
CA LEU A 57 1.69 -2.71 6.43
C LEU A 57 2.03 -2.59 7.92
N ARG A 58 1.16 -3.09 8.79
CA ARG A 58 1.43 -3.09 10.23
C ARG A 58 2.66 -3.92 10.57
N ARG A 59 2.66 -5.20 10.23
CA ARG A 59 3.74 -6.13 10.61
C ARG A 59 5.09 -5.77 9.99
N GLU A 60 5.12 -5.32 8.75
CA GLU A 60 6.36 -5.08 8.02
C GLU A 60 6.88 -3.65 8.22
N LEU A 61 6.02 -2.70 8.57
CA LEU A 61 6.35 -1.28 8.63
C LEU A 61 5.96 -0.60 9.94
N LEU A 62 4.65 -0.45 10.20
CA LEU A 62 4.15 0.46 11.23
C LEU A 62 4.46 0.00 12.65
N ASP A 63 4.51 -1.32 12.89
CA ASP A 63 4.87 -1.89 14.19
C ASP A 63 6.40 -1.87 14.44
N ARG A 64 7.19 -1.42 13.46
CA ARG A 64 8.66 -1.42 13.50
C ARG A 64 9.30 -0.03 13.42
N ILE A 65 8.53 0.99 13.06
CA ILE A 65 8.99 2.37 12.93
C ILE A 65 8.14 3.26 13.83
N MET A 66 8.80 4.07 14.66
CA MET A 66 8.12 5.11 15.42
C MET A 66 7.71 6.25 14.50
N ILE A 67 6.41 6.47 14.36
CA ILE A 67 5.87 7.56 13.54
C ILE A 67 5.76 8.83 14.37
N ALA A 68 6.54 9.85 14.03
CA ALA A 68 6.60 11.10 14.77
C ALA A 68 5.40 12.04 14.46
N ASN A 69 4.97 12.07 13.18
CA ASN A 69 3.89 12.94 12.72
C ASN A 69 3.34 12.48 11.36
N GLU A 70 2.30 13.15 10.86
CA GLU A 70 1.66 12.81 9.59
C GLU A 70 2.62 12.89 8.39
N ARG A 71 3.47 13.93 8.33
CA ARG A 71 4.45 14.08 7.24
C ARG A 71 5.41 12.90 7.22
N HIS A 72 5.90 12.49 8.38
CA HIS A 72 6.77 11.32 8.51
C HIS A 72 6.04 10.04 8.08
N LEU A 73 4.80 9.84 8.52
CA LEU A 73 3.99 8.69 8.09
C LEU A 73 3.84 8.64 6.56
N ARG A 74 3.55 9.76 5.92
CA ARG A 74 3.44 9.83 4.45
C ARG A 74 4.73 9.45 3.76
N GLN A 75 5.86 9.98 4.22
CA GLN A 75 7.18 9.69 3.67
C GLN A 75 7.49 8.19 3.77
N VAL A 76 7.31 7.63 4.95
CA VAL A 76 7.55 6.20 5.22
C VAL A 76 6.65 5.31 4.36
N LEU A 77 5.37 5.63 4.26
CA LEU A 77 4.43 4.89 3.40
C LEU A 77 4.78 5.00 1.92
N THR A 78 5.20 6.17 1.44
CA THR A 78 5.60 6.35 0.04
C THR A 78 6.79 5.48 -0.31
N ILE A 79 7.83 5.47 0.53
CA ILE A 79 9.02 4.64 0.33
C ILE A 79 8.65 3.15 0.37
N TYR A 80 7.83 2.75 1.35
CA TYR A 80 7.41 1.35 1.48
C TYR A 80 6.56 0.88 0.30
N LEU A 81 5.61 1.69 -0.18
CA LEU A 81 4.75 1.33 -1.31
C LEU A 81 5.56 1.21 -2.61
N HIS A 82 6.56 2.07 -2.81
CA HIS A 82 7.48 1.91 -3.93
C HIS A 82 8.22 0.58 -3.84
N HIS A 83 8.83 0.27 -2.70
CA HIS A 83 9.48 -1.02 -2.46
C HIS A 83 8.53 -2.20 -2.68
N PHE A 84 7.31 -2.13 -2.16
CA PHE A 84 6.31 -3.20 -2.26
C PHE A 84 5.93 -3.51 -3.71
N ASN A 85 5.81 -2.49 -4.55
CA ASN A 85 5.37 -2.64 -5.94
C ASN A 85 6.52 -2.95 -6.90
N GLU A 86 7.73 -2.40 -6.66
CA GLU A 86 8.82 -2.42 -7.63
C GLU A 86 9.95 -3.40 -7.29
N ALA A 87 10.14 -3.69 -6.00
CA ALA A 87 11.32 -4.46 -5.58
C ALA A 87 11.00 -5.70 -4.75
N ARG A 88 9.88 -5.71 -4.00
CA ARG A 88 9.54 -6.82 -3.12
C ARG A 88 8.97 -8.00 -3.91
N PRO A 89 9.62 -9.21 -3.85
CA PRO A 89 9.05 -10.39 -4.49
C PRO A 89 7.82 -10.90 -3.75
N HIS A 90 6.78 -11.27 -4.48
CA HIS A 90 5.52 -11.76 -3.95
C HIS A 90 5.32 -13.25 -4.27
N ARG A 91 5.20 -14.09 -3.24
CA ARG A 91 4.97 -15.54 -3.42
C ARG A 91 3.74 -15.85 -4.28
N ALA A 92 2.66 -15.08 -4.10
CA ALA A 92 1.43 -15.25 -4.87
C ALA A 92 1.57 -14.87 -6.35
N LEU A 93 2.63 -14.12 -6.71
CA LEU A 93 2.96 -13.69 -8.06
C LEU A 93 4.20 -14.42 -8.60
N ALA A 94 4.45 -15.65 -8.17
CA ALA A 94 5.62 -16.44 -8.56
C ALA A 94 6.95 -15.69 -8.36
N GLN A 95 7.10 -14.99 -7.23
CA GLN A 95 8.24 -14.15 -6.86
C GLN A 95 8.41 -12.87 -7.70
N LEU A 96 7.45 -12.54 -8.54
CA LEU A 96 7.43 -11.26 -9.26
C LEU A 96 6.98 -10.13 -8.34
N THR A 97 7.34 -8.89 -8.71
CA THR A 97 6.72 -7.70 -8.14
C THR A 97 5.39 -7.41 -8.84
N PRO A 98 4.46 -6.66 -8.23
CA PRO A 98 3.21 -6.25 -8.89
C PRO A 98 3.43 -5.60 -10.26
N THR A 99 4.42 -4.71 -10.38
CA THR A 99 4.75 -4.03 -11.65
C THR A 99 5.31 -5.00 -12.71
N GLN A 100 6.11 -6.00 -12.31
CA GLN A 100 6.65 -6.97 -13.25
C GLN A 100 5.61 -7.91 -13.83
N VAL A 101 4.52 -8.19 -13.12
CA VAL A 101 3.41 -9.00 -13.64
C VAL A 101 2.77 -8.35 -14.87
N GLU A 102 2.77 -7.02 -14.92
CA GLU A 102 2.18 -6.27 -16.02
C GLU A 102 3.11 -6.13 -17.24
N THR A 103 4.43 -6.26 -17.02
CA THR A 103 5.41 -5.89 -18.06
C THR A 103 6.14 -7.05 -18.69
N GLN A 104 6.67 -7.99 -17.96
CA GLN A 104 7.30 -9.21 -18.52
C GLN A 104 7.75 -10.18 -17.40
N PRO A 105 7.76 -11.51 -17.63
CA PRO A 105 8.40 -12.43 -16.70
C PRO A 105 9.91 -12.15 -16.63
N PRO A 106 10.53 -12.22 -15.45
CA PRO A 106 11.96 -11.98 -15.29
C PRO A 106 12.77 -13.01 -16.06
N HIS A 107 13.79 -12.55 -16.73
CA HIS A 107 14.78 -13.45 -17.33
C HIS A 107 15.58 -14.10 -16.19
N VAL A 108 15.70 -15.41 -16.22
CA VAL A 108 16.56 -16.14 -15.29
C VAL A 108 18.01 -15.86 -15.69
N ILE A 109 18.78 -15.25 -14.76
CA ILE A 109 20.19 -14.93 -14.96
C ILE A 109 21.03 -15.77 -14.02
N ASN A 110 22.26 -16.11 -14.45
CA ASN A 110 23.23 -16.76 -13.61
C ASN A 110 23.93 -15.70 -12.75
N LEU A 111 23.72 -15.73 -11.44
CA LEU A 111 24.27 -14.73 -10.51
C LEU A 111 25.80 -14.83 -10.33
N VAL A 112 26.45 -15.88 -10.82
CA VAL A 112 27.91 -16.06 -10.72
C VAL A 112 28.68 -14.96 -11.46
N ASP A 113 28.07 -14.43 -12.53
CA ASP A 113 28.72 -13.43 -13.40
C ASP A 113 28.42 -11.99 -12.97
N TYR A 114 27.67 -11.80 -11.88
CA TYR A 114 27.19 -10.50 -11.44
C TYR A 114 27.54 -10.21 -9.99
N ARG A 115 27.74 -8.93 -9.68
CA ARG A 115 27.79 -8.45 -8.30
C ARG A 115 26.42 -8.03 -7.84
N VAL A 116 25.99 -8.54 -6.69
CA VAL A 116 24.73 -8.15 -6.07
C VAL A 116 25.00 -7.06 -5.04
N HIS A 117 24.44 -5.89 -5.27
CA HIS A 117 24.47 -4.76 -4.33
C HIS A 117 23.22 -4.74 -3.47
N ARG A 118 23.42 -4.70 -2.16
CA ARG A 118 22.34 -4.50 -1.19
C ARG A 118 22.16 -3.02 -0.93
N ARG A 119 20.97 -2.52 -1.17
CA ARG A 119 20.53 -1.16 -0.84
C ARG A 119 19.56 -1.21 0.34
N PRO A 120 19.96 -0.77 1.55
CA PRO A 120 19.03 -0.67 2.67
C PRO A 120 18.05 0.48 2.43
N ILE A 121 16.80 0.30 2.79
CA ILE A 121 15.76 1.33 2.79
C ILE A 121 15.06 1.37 4.14
N LEU A 122 14.46 2.52 4.48
CA LEU A 122 13.83 2.77 5.77
C LEU A 122 14.79 2.45 6.94
N ASP A 123 15.98 3.06 6.92
CA ASP A 123 17.04 2.86 7.91
C ASP A 123 17.46 1.40 8.12
N GLY A 124 17.36 0.59 7.05
CA GLY A 124 17.74 -0.81 7.08
C GLY A 124 16.62 -1.77 7.50
N LEU A 125 15.39 -1.28 7.70
CA LEU A 125 14.24 -2.10 7.99
C LEU A 125 13.99 -3.14 6.90
N THR A 126 14.21 -2.75 5.64
CA THR A 126 14.17 -3.65 4.50
C THR A 126 15.32 -3.34 3.53
N SER A 127 15.51 -4.18 2.54
CA SER A 127 16.61 -4.04 1.59
C SER A 127 16.15 -4.39 0.19
N GLU A 128 16.70 -3.68 -0.77
CA GLU A 128 16.59 -3.98 -2.18
C GLU A 128 17.92 -4.54 -2.68
N TYR A 129 17.86 -5.41 -3.67
CA TYR A 129 19.03 -6.01 -4.26
C TYR A 129 19.08 -5.64 -5.73
N GLN A 130 20.21 -5.08 -6.14
CA GLN A 130 20.46 -4.66 -7.51
C GLN A 130 21.66 -5.41 -8.07
N ILE A 131 21.57 -5.77 -9.34
CA ILE A 131 22.64 -6.42 -10.05
C ILE A 131 23.48 -5.33 -10.69
N ALA A 132 24.78 -5.33 -10.40
CA ALA A 132 25.76 -4.52 -11.09
C ALA A 132 26.51 -5.41 -12.09
N ALA A 133 26.68 -4.88 -13.27
CA ALA A 133 27.56 -5.48 -14.28
C ALA A 133 29.04 -5.31 -13.91
#